data_7c2174ebc7ba7a43718c3345c902547c
#
_entry.id   7c2174ebc7ba7a43718c3345c902547c
#
_cell.length_a   1.000
_cell.length_b   1.000
_cell.length_c   1.000
_cell.angle_alpha   90.00
_cell.angle_beta   90.00
_cell.angle_gamma   90.00
#
_symmetry.space_group_name_H-M   'P 1'
#
loop_
_entity.id
_entity.type
_entity.pdbx_description
1 polymer ?
#
loop_
_entity_poly.entity_id
_entity_poly.type
_entity_poly.pdbx_seq_one_letter_code
_entity_poly.pdbx_strand_id
1 'polypeptide(L)'
;MARSSEPRRQATLASIAAELKVSRTTVSNAYNRPDQLSPELRERVLQAAKRRGYAGPDPVARSLRTRKAGAIGLLLTEALSYSFRDPAAMSFLAGLAESCEAAGQGLLLIPAGAERDDVQAAAVVQQAGVDGFVVYSVADDDPYLAAVRERHLPIVVCDQPRNIPEAALVAIDDRVAMKMLAAHLISLGHEHLAVLCMRLGRDRRDGVVPPGRLADSHFHVQRERIAGVQAAMIDAGLDPDTLTVVERFDHTVRSGHSAAAQALQANRDTTALLCTTDVIALGALNFARVSAIDVPSQLSVTGFDGISDAIRENLTTVRQDAEEKGRRAGKLVLSSSHSGIVAAETLPTELFRGRTAAPPPDQPPAIA
;
A
#
# COMPACT_ATOMS: atom_id res chain seq x y z
N MET A 1 18.11 36.92 -46.76
CA MET A 1 16.76 36.38 -47.04
C MET A 1 16.50 35.20 -46.16
N ALA A 2 15.84 35.40 -45.03
CA ALA A 2 15.47 34.34 -44.11
C ALA A 2 14.15 33.70 -44.61
N ARG A 3 14.20 32.41 -44.92
CA ARG A 3 12.99 31.63 -45.26
C ARG A 3 12.19 31.43 -43.95
N SER A 4 11.03 32.05 -43.85
CA SER A 4 10.02 31.77 -42.85
C SER A 4 9.58 30.29 -42.98
N SER A 5 9.93 29.47 -42.01
CA SER A 5 9.39 28.14 -41.86
C SER A 5 7.94 28.27 -41.38
N GLU A 6 6.98 28.12 -42.27
CA GLU A 6 5.59 27.88 -41.90
C GLU A 6 5.51 26.67 -40.95
N PRO A 7 4.76 26.75 -39.84
CA PRO A 7 4.55 25.59 -38.99
C PRO A 7 3.91 24.47 -39.78
N ARG A 8 4.58 23.33 -39.95
CA ARG A 8 4.02 22.11 -40.54
C ARG A 8 2.70 21.81 -39.85
N ARG A 9 1.59 22.00 -40.54
CA ARG A 9 0.28 21.56 -40.02
C ARG A 9 0.38 20.08 -39.64
N GLN A 10 0.22 19.77 -38.36
CA GLN A 10 0.19 18.38 -37.89
C GLN A 10 -0.87 17.62 -38.67
N ALA A 11 -0.51 16.45 -39.17
CA ALA A 11 -1.45 15.60 -39.88
C ALA A 11 -2.59 15.19 -38.94
N THR A 12 -3.78 15.19 -39.46
CA THR A 12 -5.00 14.85 -38.72
C THR A 12 -5.58 13.53 -39.26
N LEU A 13 -6.39 12.86 -38.47
CA LEU A 13 -7.17 11.71 -38.90
C LEU A 13 -7.96 12.00 -40.23
N ALA A 14 -8.49 13.21 -40.34
CA ALA A 14 -9.21 13.65 -41.52
C ALA A 14 -8.31 13.76 -42.76
N SER A 15 -7.08 14.23 -42.61
CA SER A 15 -6.12 14.34 -43.73
C SER A 15 -5.68 13.00 -44.30
N ILE A 16 -5.52 11.99 -43.40
CA ILE A 16 -5.20 10.62 -43.80
C ILE A 16 -6.39 9.94 -44.48
N ALA A 17 -7.60 10.13 -43.92
CA ALA A 17 -8.82 9.61 -44.52
C ALA A 17 -9.05 10.14 -45.94
N ALA A 18 -8.80 11.43 -46.16
CA ALA A 18 -8.90 12.07 -47.46
C ALA A 18 -7.85 11.53 -48.47
N GLU A 19 -6.57 11.35 -48.01
CA GLU A 19 -5.49 10.81 -48.86
C GLU A 19 -5.79 9.40 -49.35
N LEU A 20 -6.30 8.56 -48.47
CA LEU A 20 -6.57 7.14 -48.78
C LEU A 20 -7.97 6.90 -49.35
N LYS A 21 -8.79 7.93 -49.46
CA LYS A 21 -10.21 7.87 -49.88
C LYS A 21 -11.03 6.89 -49.04
N VAL A 22 -10.81 6.90 -47.74
CA VAL A 22 -11.53 6.07 -46.74
C VAL A 22 -12.26 6.96 -45.74
N SER A 23 -13.14 6.36 -44.92
CA SER A 23 -13.83 7.09 -43.87
C SER A 23 -12.87 7.42 -42.69
N ARG A 24 -13.18 8.49 -41.94
CA ARG A 24 -12.47 8.79 -40.67
C ARG A 24 -12.54 7.61 -39.69
N THR A 25 -13.68 6.90 -39.70
CA THR A 25 -13.86 5.68 -38.88
C THR A 25 -12.91 4.58 -39.31
N THR A 26 -12.68 4.38 -40.60
CA THR A 26 -11.71 3.40 -41.13
C THR A 26 -10.31 3.71 -40.63
N VAL A 27 -9.85 4.96 -40.69
CA VAL A 27 -8.54 5.35 -40.15
C VAL A 27 -8.47 5.14 -38.64
N SER A 28 -9.53 5.49 -37.90
CA SER A 28 -9.61 5.26 -36.44
C SER A 28 -9.57 3.77 -36.10
N ASN A 29 -10.24 2.92 -36.88
CA ASN A 29 -10.28 1.48 -36.65
C ASN A 29 -8.92 0.81 -36.91
N ALA A 30 -8.09 1.35 -37.79
CA ALA A 30 -6.72 0.82 -37.97
C ALA A 30 -5.86 0.81 -36.70
N TYR A 31 -6.18 1.71 -35.75
CA TYR A 31 -5.56 1.82 -34.44
C TYR A 31 -6.35 1.13 -33.33
N ASN A 32 -7.67 1.29 -33.32
CA ASN A 32 -8.52 0.92 -32.18
C ASN A 32 -9.24 -0.43 -32.33
N ARG A 33 -9.52 -0.86 -33.60
CA ARG A 33 -10.21 -2.13 -33.92
C ARG A 33 -9.61 -2.73 -35.18
N PRO A 34 -8.36 -3.21 -35.11
CA PRO A 34 -7.66 -3.75 -36.27
C PRO A 34 -8.36 -4.97 -36.90
N ASP A 35 -9.11 -5.71 -36.09
CA ASP A 35 -9.94 -6.85 -36.44
C ASP A 35 -11.10 -6.49 -37.44
N GLN A 36 -11.48 -5.22 -37.49
CA GLN A 36 -12.53 -4.73 -38.42
C GLN A 36 -12.01 -4.29 -39.76
N LEU A 37 -10.72 -4.46 -40.06
CA LEU A 37 -10.09 -4.08 -41.32
C LEU A 37 -9.32 -5.25 -41.92
N SER A 38 -9.24 -5.27 -43.28
CA SER A 38 -8.31 -6.20 -43.89
C SER A 38 -6.86 -5.83 -43.53
N PRO A 39 -5.95 -6.81 -43.38
CA PRO A 39 -4.54 -6.56 -43.10
C PRO A 39 -3.89 -5.56 -44.04
N GLU A 40 -4.23 -5.63 -45.36
CA GLU A 40 -3.68 -4.75 -46.37
C GLU A 40 -4.17 -3.30 -46.21
N LEU A 41 -5.45 -3.11 -45.87
CA LEU A 41 -6.00 -1.77 -45.66
C LEU A 41 -5.41 -1.16 -44.37
N ARG A 42 -5.27 -1.95 -43.31
CA ARG A 42 -4.65 -1.52 -42.07
C ARG A 42 -3.22 -1.05 -42.33
N GLU A 43 -2.42 -1.84 -43.01
CA GLU A 43 -1.02 -1.51 -43.33
C GLU A 43 -0.92 -0.22 -44.14
N ARG A 44 -1.78 -0.04 -45.18
CA ARG A 44 -1.84 1.20 -45.96
C ARG A 44 -2.14 2.44 -45.09
N VAL A 45 -3.05 2.31 -44.13
CA VAL A 45 -3.40 3.41 -43.22
C VAL A 45 -2.22 3.74 -42.32
N LEU A 46 -1.56 2.74 -41.73
CA LEU A 46 -0.40 2.94 -40.80
C LEU A 46 0.80 3.54 -41.58
N GLN A 47 1.07 3.12 -42.79
CA GLN A 47 2.13 3.69 -43.64
C GLN A 47 1.86 5.15 -44.02
N ALA A 48 0.60 5.48 -44.42
CA ALA A 48 0.22 6.86 -44.71
C ALA A 48 0.35 7.77 -43.48
N ALA A 49 -0.06 7.26 -42.30
CA ALA A 49 0.08 7.96 -41.03
C ALA A 49 1.56 8.22 -40.71
N LYS A 50 2.42 7.22 -40.83
CA LYS A 50 3.87 7.33 -40.62
C LYS A 50 4.52 8.36 -41.54
N ARG A 51 4.20 8.33 -42.85
CA ARG A 51 4.72 9.31 -43.83
C ARG A 51 4.34 10.74 -43.48
N ARG A 52 3.16 10.95 -42.89
CA ARG A 52 2.64 12.27 -42.51
C ARG A 52 2.98 12.69 -41.10
N GLY A 53 3.66 11.85 -40.32
CA GLY A 53 3.98 12.12 -38.90
C GLY A 53 2.72 12.15 -38.02
N TYR A 54 1.69 11.38 -38.36
CA TYR A 54 0.49 11.23 -37.55
C TYR A 54 0.70 10.10 -36.53
N ALA A 55 0.75 10.45 -35.25
CA ALA A 55 1.04 9.50 -34.17
C ALA A 55 -0.16 8.60 -33.79
N GLY A 56 -1.33 8.81 -34.39
CA GLY A 56 -2.55 8.09 -34.05
C GLY A 56 -3.68 9.01 -33.56
N PRO A 57 -4.84 8.45 -33.22
CA PRO A 57 -5.93 9.21 -32.63
C PRO A 57 -5.52 9.90 -31.34
N ASP A 58 -5.92 11.15 -31.16
CA ASP A 58 -5.67 11.93 -29.95
C ASP A 58 -6.24 11.19 -28.72
N PRO A 59 -5.40 10.87 -27.72
CA PRO A 59 -5.83 10.20 -26.50
C PRO A 59 -6.94 10.97 -25.75
N VAL A 60 -6.88 12.31 -25.74
CA VAL A 60 -7.87 13.16 -25.08
C VAL A 60 -9.22 13.07 -25.80
N ALA A 61 -9.20 13.17 -27.14
CA ALA A 61 -10.42 12.99 -27.93
C ALA A 61 -11.02 11.58 -27.80
N ARG A 62 -10.15 10.57 -27.61
CA ARG A 62 -10.57 9.20 -27.34
C ARG A 62 -11.25 9.08 -25.97
N SER A 63 -10.66 9.61 -24.90
CA SER A 63 -11.20 9.56 -23.54
C SER A 63 -12.56 10.28 -23.46
N LEU A 64 -12.71 11.43 -24.09
CA LEU A 64 -13.98 12.14 -24.17
C LEU A 64 -15.06 11.32 -24.87
N ARG A 65 -14.72 10.62 -25.96
CA ARG A 65 -15.68 9.78 -26.72
C ARG A 65 -16.04 8.50 -25.99
N THR A 66 -15.08 7.85 -25.33
CA THR A 66 -15.27 6.55 -24.65
C THR A 66 -15.70 6.72 -23.21
N ARG A 67 -15.57 7.92 -22.64
CA ARG A 67 -15.72 8.22 -21.22
C ARG A 67 -14.81 7.34 -20.34
N LYS A 68 -13.66 6.95 -20.89
CA LYS A 68 -12.64 6.17 -20.19
C LYS A 68 -11.30 6.88 -20.26
N ALA A 69 -10.68 7.05 -19.10
CA ALA A 69 -9.34 7.63 -18.97
C ALA A 69 -8.25 6.63 -19.40
N GLY A 70 -8.48 5.35 -19.18
CA GLY A 70 -7.53 4.28 -19.46
C GLY A 70 -6.45 4.15 -18.38
N ALA A 71 -6.74 4.54 -17.16
CA ALA A 71 -5.84 4.44 -16.02
C ALA A 71 -6.60 4.19 -14.72
N ILE A 72 -5.95 3.55 -13.76
CA ILE A 72 -6.39 3.36 -12.37
C ILE A 72 -5.58 4.29 -11.48
N GLY A 73 -6.24 5.00 -10.56
CA GLY A 73 -5.60 5.81 -9.53
C GLY A 73 -5.24 4.95 -8.32
N LEU A 74 -4.00 5.03 -7.85
CA LEU A 74 -3.58 4.48 -6.58
C LEU A 74 -3.35 5.61 -5.59
N LEU A 75 -4.16 5.66 -4.53
CA LEU A 75 -3.99 6.55 -3.40
C LEU A 75 -3.07 5.89 -2.37
N LEU A 76 -1.93 6.53 -2.10
CA LEU A 76 -0.91 6.05 -1.17
C LEU A 76 -0.87 6.95 0.07
N THR A 77 -0.81 6.35 1.25
CA THR A 77 -0.77 7.01 2.57
C THR A 77 0.40 7.97 2.75
N GLU A 78 1.51 7.72 2.04
CA GLU A 78 2.78 8.39 2.23
C GLU A 78 3.19 9.21 1.01
N ALA A 79 4.17 10.10 1.20
CA ALA A 79 4.88 10.69 0.08
C ALA A 79 5.46 9.59 -0.83
N LEU A 80 5.35 9.76 -2.16
CA LEU A 80 5.83 8.76 -3.13
C LEU A 80 7.28 8.35 -2.91
N SER A 81 8.14 9.31 -2.54
CA SER A 81 9.55 9.04 -2.25
C SER A 81 9.77 8.06 -1.10
N TYR A 82 8.81 8.00 -0.18
CA TYR A 82 8.79 7.04 0.92
C TYR A 82 8.23 5.70 0.46
N SER A 83 7.07 5.69 -0.20
CA SER A 83 6.41 4.45 -0.66
C SER A 83 7.31 3.59 -1.55
N PHE A 84 8.21 4.22 -2.33
CA PHE A 84 9.23 3.50 -3.10
C PHE A 84 10.39 2.91 -2.28
N ARG A 85 10.45 3.17 -0.98
CA ARG A 85 11.45 2.60 -0.07
C ARG A 85 10.87 1.57 0.90
N ASP A 86 9.54 1.50 0.97
CA ASP A 86 8.84 0.49 1.77
C ASP A 86 8.68 -0.81 0.96
N PRO A 87 9.36 -1.91 1.35
CA PRO A 87 9.32 -3.16 0.59
C PRO A 87 7.92 -3.77 0.48
N ALA A 88 7.07 -3.62 1.51
CA ALA A 88 5.70 -4.13 1.47
C ALA A 88 4.84 -3.33 0.48
N ALA A 89 4.95 -1.99 0.49
CA ALA A 89 4.28 -1.13 -0.47
C ALA A 89 4.77 -1.39 -1.91
N MET A 90 6.07 -1.63 -2.10
CA MET A 90 6.63 -1.96 -3.41
C MET A 90 6.12 -3.30 -3.96
N SER A 91 6.00 -4.32 -3.11
CA SER A 91 5.43 -5.61 -3.51
C SER A 91 3.95 -5.46 -3.88
N PHE A 92 3.18 -4.71 -3.09
CA PHE A 92 1.79 -4.38 -3.41
C PHE A 92 1.66 -3.66 -4.76
N LEU A 93 2.50 -2.66 -4.99
CA LEU A 93 2.53 -1.89 -6.23
C LEU A 93 2.86 -2.78 -7.44
N ALA A 94 3.78 -3.73 -7.29
CA ALA A 94 4.12 -4.69 -8.35
C ALA A 94 2.89 -5.52 -8.77
N GLY A 95 2.17 -6.13 -7.82
CA GLY A 95 0.98 -6.91 -8.12
C GLY A 95 -0.17 -6.09 -8.74
N LEU A 96 -0.34 -4.84 -8.27
CA LEU A 96 -1.34 -3.93 -8.86
C LEU A 96 -0.95 -3.55 -10.31
N ALA A 97 0.33 -3.25 -10.54
CA ALA A 97 0.84 -2.91 -11.86
C ALA A 97 0.68 -4.06 -12.86
N GLU A 98 0.97 -5.31 -12.47
CA GLU A 98 0.71 -6.49 -13.30
C GLU A 98 -0.76 -6.58 -13.77
N SER A 99 -1.70 -6.33 -12.87
CA SER A 99 -3.13 -6.38 -13.21
C SER A 99 -3.54 -5.26 -14.16
N CYS A 100 -3.01 -4.05 -13.97
CA CYS A 100 -3.23 -2.91 -14.85
C CYS A 100 -2.62 -3.16 -16.24
N GLU A 101 -1.38 -3.66 -16.30
CA GLU A 101 -0.67 -3.98 -17.53
C GLU A 101 -1.40 -5.05 -18.34
N ALA A 102 -1.82 -6.14 -17.70
CA ALA A 102 -2.59 -7.21 -18.35
C ALA A 102 -3.91 -6.70 -18.95
N ALA A 103 -4.50 -5.66 -18.36
CA ALA A 103 -5.72 -5.00 -18.86
C ALA A 103 -5.44 -3.85 -19.85
N GLY A 104 -4.19 -3.54 -20.15
CA GLY A 104 -3.82 -2.40 -20.98
C GLY A 104 -4.20 -1.04 -20.38
N GLN A 105 -4.21 -0.93 -19.04
CA GLN A 105 -4.51 0.27 -18.29
C GLN A 105 -3.23 0.91 -17.72
N GLY A 106 -3.19 2.24 -17.65
CA GLY A 106 -2.16 2.95 -16.92
C GLY A 106 -2.38 2.90 -15.40
N LEU A 107 -1.34 3.20 -14.64
CA LEU A 107 -1.41 3.38 -13.19
C LEU A 107 -0.97 4.80 -12.84
N LEU A 108 -1.86 5.57 -12.19
CA LEU A 108 -1.60 6.92 -11.70
C LEU A 108 -1.40 6.90 -10.19
N LEU A 109 -0.20 7.23 -9.73
CA LEU A 109 0.11 7.31 -8.31
C LEU A 109 -0.29 8.66 -7.73
N ILE A 110 -1.12 8.66 -6.70
CA ILE A 110 -1.64 9.85 -6.03
C ILE A 110 -1.10 9.85 -4.58
N PRO A 111 -0.14 10.74 -4.26
CA PRO A 111 0.42 10.79 -2.91
C PRO A 111 -0.56 11.48 -1.95
N ALA A 112 -1.01 10.77 -0.94
CA ALA A 112 -1.83 11.28 0.16
C ALA A 112 -0.93 11.70 1.34
N GLY A 113 -0.06 12.70 1.11
CA GLY A 113 0.84 13.19 2.16
C GLY A 113 0.08 13.91 3.28
N ALA A 114 0.50 13.69 4.52
CA ALA A 114 -0.13 14.25 5.72
C ALA A 114 -0.13 15.79 5.81
N GLU A 115 0.66 16.47 4.99
CA GLU A 115 0.87 17.92 5.04
C GLU A 115 -0.13 18.75 4.19
N ARG A 116 -1.03 18.09 3.43
CA ARG A 116 -1.98 18.79 2.57
C ARG A 116 -3.34 18.96 3.26
N ASP A 117 -3.92 20.13 3.06
CA ASP A 117 -5.28 20.40 3.50
C ASP A 117 -6.35 19.76 2.59
N ASP A 118 -7.60 19.79 3.02
CA ASP A 118 -8.73 19.17 2.32
C ASP A 118 -8.92 19.73 0.90
N VAL A 119 -8.66 21.04 0.70
CA VAL A 119 -8.82 21.71 -0.60
C VAL A 119 -7.76 21.22 -1.59
N GLN A 120 -6.51 21.10 -1.15
CA GLN A 120 -5.43 20.59 -1.98
C GLN A 120 -5.62 19.11 -2.31
N ALA A 121 -6.08 18.31 -1.34
CA ALA A 121 -6.41 16.90 -1.54
C ALA A 121 -7.52 16.73 -2.59
N ALA A 122 -8.62 17.48 -2.44
CA ALA A 122 -9.74 17.46 -3.37
C ALA A 122 -9.29 17.83 -4.80
N ALA A 123 -8.48 18.89 -4.96
CA ALA A 123 -8.00 19.34 -6.26
C ALA A 123 -7.16 18.27 -6.99
N VAL A 124 -6.25 17.59 -6.27
CA VAL A 124 -5.42 16.51 -6.84
C VAL A 124 -6.27 15.34 -7.31
N VAL A 125 -7.23 14.90 -6.50
CA VAL A 125 -8.11 13.78 -6.82
C VAL A 125 -9.07 14.13 -7.97
N GLN A 126 -9.63 15.35 -7.99
CA GLN A 126 -10.54 15.80 -9.05
C GLN A 126 -9.85 15.91 -10.40
N GLN A 127 -8.57 16.30 -10.44
CA GLN A 127 -7.77 16.41 -11.65
C GLN A 127 -7.27 15.05 -12.17
N ALA A 128 -7.34 14.00 -11.36
CA ALA A 128 -6.88 12.67 -11.74
C ALA A 128 -7.76 12.08 -12.85
N GLY A 129 -7.16 11.88 -14.03
CA GLY A 129 -7.81 11.20 -15.16
C GLY A 129 -7.75 9.68 -14.98
N VAL A 130 -8.70 9.11 -14.24
CA VAL A 130 -8.73 7.68 -13.90
C VAL A 130 -10.15 7.11 -14.03
N ASP A 131 -10.25 5.79 -14.19
CA ASP A 131 -11.50 5.04 -14.32
C ASP A 131 -11.95 4.37 -13.01
N GLY A 132 -11.09 4.37 -11.99
CA GLY A 132 -11.34 3.83 -10.66
C GLY A 132 -10.18 4.11 -9.73
N PHE A 133 -10.35 3.83 -8.45
CA PHE A 133 -9.35 4.07 -7.43
C PHE A 133 -9.04 2.80 -6.64
N VAL A 134 -7.77 2.59 -6.36
CA VAL A 134 -7.29 1.71 -5.31
C VAL A 134 -6.75 2.59 -4.18
N VAL A 135 -7.23 2.36 -2.97
CA VAL A 135 -6.85 3.09 -1.75
C VAL A 135 -6.01 2.15 -0.90
N TYR A 136 -4.72 2.47 -0.71
CA TYR A 136 -3.80 1.61 0.03
C TYR A 136 -3.47 2.21 1.39
N SER A 137 -4.04 1.61 2.43
CA SER A 137 -3.70 1.83 3.84
C SER A 137 -3.73 3.29 4.32
N VAL A 138 -4.79 4.05 3.97
CA VAL A 138 -4.96 5.43 4.44
C VAL A 138 -5.72 5.49 5.77
N ALA A 139 -5.64 6.61 6.48
CA ALA A 139 -6.40 6.84 7.70
C ALA A 139 -7.91 6.93 7.46
N ASP A 140 -8.72 6.64 8.48
CA ASP A 140 -10.19 6.71 8.40
C ASP A 140 -10.70 8.13 8.09
N ASP A 141 -9.95 9.16 8.51
CA ASP A 141 -10.25 10.59 8.36
C ASP A 141 -9.40 11.27 7.26
N ASP A 142 -8.89 10.51 6.30
CA ASP A 142 -8.01 11.04 5.26
C ASP A 142 -8.81 11.91 4.27
N PRO A 143 -8.41 13.18 4.00
CA PRO A 143 -9.13 14.08 3.11
C PRO A 143 -9.11 13.63 1.65
N TYR A 144 -8.08 12.92 1.21
CA TYR A 144 -8.04 12.34 -0.14
C TYR A 144 -9.09 11.25 -0.31
N LEU A 145 -9.36 10.49 0.74
CA LEU A 145 -10.40 9.47 0.72
C LEU A 145 -11.79 10.10 0.53
N ALA A 146 -12.07 11.19 1.24
CA ALA A 146 -13.32 11.93 1.05
C ALA A 146 -13.48 12.40 -0.41
N ALA A 147 -12.42 12.97 -0.98
CA ALA A 147 -12.40 13.42 -2.37
C ALA A 147 -12.54 12.26 -3.37
N VAL A 148 -11.95 11.09 -3.11
CA VAL A 148 -12.13 9.88 -3.95
C VAL A 148 -13.59 9.44 -3.96
N ARG A 149 -14.28 9.43 -2.83
CA ARG A 149 -15.69 9.04 -2.72
C ARG A 149 -16.62 9.98 -3.52
N GLU A 150 -16.34 11.28 -3.54
CA GLU A 150 -17.08 12.25 -4.34
C GLU A 150 -16.99 12.03 -5.86
N ARG A 151 -15.97 11.30 -6.33
CA ARG A 151 -15.83 10.98 -7.75
C ARG A 151 -16.83 9.94 -8.24
N HIS A 152 -17.49 9.19 -7.37
CA HIS A 152 -18.45 8.13 -7.72
C HIS A 152 -17.91 7.12 -8.74
N LEU A 153 -16.60 6.86 -8.71
CA LEU A 153 -15.93 5.83 -9.49
C LEU A 153 -15.77 4.55 -8.66
N PRO A 154 -15.52 3.40 -9.27
CA PRO A 154 -15.17 2.19 -8.54
C PRO A 154 -14.02 2.42 -7.55
N ILE A 155 -14.17 1.94 -6.31
CA ILE A 155 -13.17 2.05 -5.24
C ILE A 155 -12.87 0.65 -4.72
N VAL A 156 -11.59 0.34 -4.59
CA VAL A 156 -11.10 -0.82 -3.84
C VAL A 156 -10.19 -0.33 -2.73
N VAL A 157 -10.54 -0.67 -1.49
CA VAL A 157 -9.70 -0.39 -0.32
C VAL A 157 -8.83 -1.59 -0.02
N CYS A 158 -7.56 -1.34 0.27
CA CYS A 158 -6.61 -2.34 0.73
C CYS A 158 -6.26 -2.05 2.18
N ASP A 159 -6.51 -3.04 3.04
CA ASP A 159 -6.30 -3.07 4.49
C ASP A 159 -7.20 -2.10 5.26
N GLN A 160 -7.16 -0.82 4.98
CA GLN A 160 -7.92 0.23 5.68
C GLN A 160 -8.19 1.45 4.79
N PRO A 161 -9.25 2.25 5.10
CA PRO A 161 -10.25 2.03 6.15
C PRO A 161 -11.27 0.92 5.82
N ARG A 162 -11.95 0.39 6.85
CA ARG A 162 -12.89 -0.74 6.71
C ARG A 162 -14.36 -0.34 6.56
N ASN A 163 -14.70 0.91 6.80
CA ASN A 163 -16.08 1.40 6.92
C ASN A 163 -16.54 2.19 5.68
N ILE A 164 -16.21 1.74 4.47
CA ILE A 164 -16.63 2.36 3.22
C ILE A 164 -17.60 1.42 2.50
N PRO A 165 -18.92 1.64 2.64
CA PRO A 165 -19.92 0.71 2.13
C PRO A 165 -19.90 0.51 0.62
N GLU A 166 -19.47 1.53 -0.14
CA GLU A 166 -19.41 1.53 -1.59
C GLU A 166 -18.10 0.96 -2.17
N ALA A 167 -17.11 0.64 -1.32
CA ALA A 167 -15.79 0.17 -1.76
C ALA A 167 -15.62 -1.33 -1.56
N ALA A 168 -15.08 -2.02 -2.56
CA ALA A 168 -14.57 -3.37 -2.37
C ALA A 168 -13.37 -3.36 -1.42
N LEU A 169 -13.15 -4.46 -0.71
CA LEU A 169 -12.09 -4.60 0.28
C LEU A 169 -11.18 -5.78 -0.06
N VAL A 170 -9.88 -5.56 -0.02
CA VAL A 170 -8.86 -6.62 -0.01
C VAL A 170 -7.98 -6.43 1.22
N ALA A 171 -7.95 -7.41 2.11
CA ALA A 171 -7.24 -7.25 3.37
C ALA A 171 -6.78 -8.60 3.94
N ILE A 172 -6.08 -8.53 5.07
CA ILE A 172 -5.83 -9.68 5.96
C ILE A 172 -6.64 -9.51 7.25
N ASP A 173 -6.65 -10.54 8.08
CA ASP A 173 -7.11 -10.40 9.46
C ASP A 173 -5.93 -10.03 10.37
N ASP A 174 -5.71 -8.73 10.55
CA ASP A 174 -4.60 -8.18 11.32
C ASP A 174 -4.63 -8.62 12.79
N ARG A 175 -5.84 -8.72 13.37
CA ARG A 175 -6.02 -9.13 14.76
C ARG A 175 -5.64 -10.60 14.96
N VAL A 176 -6.16 -11.48 14.12
CA VAL A 176 -5.85 -12.91 14.17
C VAL A 176 -4.37 -13.15 13.90
N ALA A 177 -3.80 -12.48 12.92
CA ALA A 177 -2.39 -12.61 12.57
C ALA A 177 -1.46 -12.19 13.71
N MET A 178 -1.73 -11.04 14.33
CA MET A 178 -0.90 -10.56 15.44
C MET A 178 -1.14 -11.35 16.74
N LYS A 179 -2.37 -11.83 16.95
CA LYS A 179 -2.69 -12.76 18.05
C LYS A 179 -1.88 -14.06 17.93
N MET A 180 -1.76 -14.62 16.72
CA MET A 180 -0.95 -15.80 16.44
C MET A 180 0.53 -15.58 16.78
N LEU A 181 1.09 -14.42 16.42
CA LEU A 181 2.46 -14.05 16.72
C LEU A 181 2.70 -13.89 18.24
N ALA A 182 1.80 -13.19 18.93
CA ALA A 182 1.87 -12.99 20.38
C ALA A 182 1.71 -14.32 21.15
N ALA A 183 0.77 -15.16 20.73
CA ALA A 183 0.56 -16.49 21.32
C ALA A 183 1.81 -17.38 21.17
N HIS A 184 2.55 -17.24 20.05
CA HIS A 184 3.82 -17.94 19.88
C HIS A 184 4.85 -17.51 20.94
N LEU A 185 5.04 -16.21 21.18
CA LEU A 185 5.95 -15.72 22.21
C LEU A 185 5.52 -16.14 23.62
N ILE A 186 4.23 -16.03 23.91
CA ILE A 186 3.67 -16.46 25.20
C ILE A 186 3.88 -17.97 25.41
N SER A 187 3.74 -18.79 24.35
CA SER A 187 4.01 -20.23 24.41
C SER A 187 5.48 -20.57 24.69
N LEU A 188 6.39 -19.65 24.41
CA LEU A 188 7.81 -19.75 24.80
C LEU A 188 8.07 -19.34 26.26
N GLY A 189 7.08 -18.75 26.96
CA GLY A 189 7.16 -18.33 28.35
C GLY A 189 7.30 -16.81 28.56
N HIS A 190 7.18 -16.00 27.51
CA HIS A 190 7.22 -14.54 27.67
C HIS A 190 5.94 -14.01 28.33
N GLU A 191 6.09 -13.24 29.40
CA GLU A 191 5.00 -12.56 30.12
C GLU A 191 5.09 -11.04 29.98
N HIS A 192 6.30 -10.49 29.79
CA HIS A 192 6.57 -9.05 29.65
C HIS A 192 6.81 -8.69 28.18
N LEU A 193 5.75 -8.21 27.54
CA LEU A 193 5.73 -7.90 26.12
C LEU A 193 5.72 -6.38 25.88
N ALA A 194 6.33 -5.94 24.77
CA ALA A 194 6.12 -4.59 24.27
C ALA A 194 5.81 -4.61 22.78
N VAL A 195 4.94 -3.70 22.34
CA VAL A 195 4.60 -3.49 20.92
C VAL A 195 5.27 -2.22 20.42
N LEU A 196 5.98 -2.35 19.30
CA LEU A 196 6.50 -1.22 18.55
C LEU A 196 5.63 -1.02 17.31
N CYS A 197 4.89 0.10 17.25
CA CYS A 197 3.93 0.34 16.19
C CYS A 197 4.24 1.60 15.39
N MET A 198 3.66 1.64 14.19
CA MET A 198 3.57 2.86 13.39
C MET A 198 2.53 3.80 14.01
N ARG A 199 2.43 5.01 13.44
CA ARG A 199 1.49 6.05 13.85
C ARG A 199 0.06 5.55 14.02
N LEU A 200 -0.59 6.06 15.04
CA LEU A 200 -1.99 5.80 15.38
C LEU A 200 -2.92 6.92 14.89
N GLY A 201 -2.38 8.04 14.49
CA GLY A 201 -3.09 9.20 13.97
C GLY A 201 -2.30 9.96 12.91
N ARG A 202 -2.92 10.98 12.31
CA ARG A 202 -2.29 11.87 11.32
C ARG A 202 -1.36 12.90 11.96
N ASP A 203 -1.52 13.17 13.25
CA ASP A 203 -0.66 14.03 14.05
C ASP A 203 0.70 13.37 14.30
N ARG A 204 1.78 14.16 14.17
CA ARG A 204 3.13 13.65 14.43
C ARG A 204 3.35 13.43 15.92
N ARG A 205 3.36 12.17 16.32
CA ARG A 205 3.68 11.74 17.67
C ARG A 205 4.65 10.58 17.68
N ASP A 206 5.59 10.65 18.62
CA ASP A 206 6.53 9.57 18.96
C ASP A 206 6.51 9.39 20.46
N GLY A 207 6.50 8.14 20.92
CA GLY A 207 6.59 7.88 22.35
C GLY A 207 5.77 6.68 22.82
N VAL A 208 5.75 6.50 24.15
CA VAL A 208 4.87 5.52 24.79
C VAL A 208 3.42 5.99 24.61
N VAL A 209 2.58 5.07 24.18
CA VAL A 209 1.15 5.33 23.91
C VAL A 209 0.41 5.48 25.22
N PRO A 210 -0.18 6.64 25.52
CA PRO A 210 -0.95 6.82 26.73
C PRO A 210 -2.31 6.11 26.67
N PRO A 211 -2.94 5.82 27.82
CA PRO A 211 -4.29 5.29 27.86
C PRO A 211 -5.28 6.14 27.02
N GLY A 212 -6.17 5.48 26.30
CA GLY A 212 -7.17 6.12 25.43
C GLY A 212 -6.71 6.39 24.01
N ARG A 213 -5.42 6.68 23.74
CA ARG A 213 -4.96 6.97 22.37
C ARG A 213 -5.17 5.82 21.39
N LEU A 214 -5.13 4.59 21.86
CA LEU A 214 -5.39 3.43 21.00
C LEU A 214 -6.86 3.39 20.54
N ALA A 215 -7.78 3.76 21.40
CA ALA A 215 -9.20 3.87 21.07
C ALA A 215 -9.47 4.97 20.02
N ASP A 216 -8.70 6.06 20.07
CA ASP A 216 -8.78 7.20 19.16
C ASP A 216 -7.95 7.00 17.88
N SER A 217 -7.45 5.80 17.63
CA SER A 217 -6.61 5.55 16.44
C SER A 217 -7.43 5.59 15.16
N HIS A 218 -6.99 6.41 14.20
CA HIS A 218 -7.52 6.50 12.84
C HIS A 218 -6.93 5.44 11.89
N PHE A 219 -5.99 4.62 12.38
CA PHE A 219 -5.38 3.53 11.61
C PHE A 219 -5.87 2.17 12.12
N HIS A 220 -6.88 1.64 11.46
CA HIS A 220 -7.49 0.34 11.78
C HIS A 220 -6.46 -0.79 11.92
N VAL A 221 -5.50 -0.88 10.98
CA VAL A 221 -4.46 -1.92 10.97
C VAL A 221 -3.67 -1.92 12.28
N GLN A 222 -3.19 -0.76 12.72
CA GLN A 222 -2.38 -0.67 13.93
C GLN A 222 -3.20 -1.03 15.18
N ARG A 223 -4.45 -0.53 15.25
CA ARG A 223 -5.38 -0.85 16.34
C ARG A 223 -5.65 -2.35 16.43
N GLU A 224 -5.92 -3.01 15.30
CA GLU A 224 -6.21 -4.46 15.28
C GLU A 224 -4.98 -5.30 15.60
N ARG A 225 -3.79 -4.92 15.13
CA ARG A 225 -2.54 -5.61 15.50
C ARG A 225 -2.29 -5.55 17.00
N ILE A 226 -2.43 -4.38 17.62
CA ILE A 226 -2.27 -4.22 19.07
C ILE A 226 -3.35 -4.99 19.83
N ALA A 227 -4.61 -4.90 19.41
CA ALA A 227 -5.71 -5.66 20.00
C ALA A 227 -5.51 -7.18 19.87
N GLY A 228 -4.83 -7.64 18.82
CA GLY A 228 -4.43 -9.05 18.67
C GLY A 228 -3.46 -9.49 19.75
N VAL A 229 -2.46 -8.68 20.09
CA VAL A 229 -1.52 -8.96 21.19
C VAL A 229 -2.27 -9.01 22.52
N GLN A 230 -3.10 -7.99 22.81
CA GLN A 230 -3.90 -7.96 24.03
C GLN A 230 -4.81 -9.19 24.16
N ALA A 231 -5.44 -9.61 23.05
CA ALA A 231 -6.28 -10.82 23.05
C ALA A 231 -5.48 -12.09 23.35
N ALA A 232 -4.24 -12.21 22.88
CA ALA A 232 -3.38 -13.34 23.21
C ALA A 232 -2.96 -13.33 24.69
N MET A 233 -2.67 -12.16 25.26
CA MET A 233 -2.39 -11.99 26.67
C MET A 233 -3.57 -12.43 27.54
N ILE A 234 -4.78 -11.96 27.21
CA ILE A 234 -6.02 -12.34 27.92
C ILE A 234 -6.24 -13.85 27.88
N ASP A 235 -6.10 -14.47 26.70
CA ASP A 235 -6.27 -15.94 26.56
C ASP A 235 -5.28 -16.73 27.41
N ALA A 236 -4.10 -16.15 27.67
CA ALA A 236 -3.06 -16.76 28.52
C ALA A 236 -3.16 -16.38 30.00
N GLY A 237 -4.16 -15.59 30.40
CA GLY A 237 -4.34 -15.12 31.77
C GLY A 237 -3.38 -14.01 32.21
N LEU A 238 -2.73 -13.34 31.24
CA LEU A 238 -1.89 -12.17 31.46
C LEU A 238 -2.72 -10.88 31.43
N ASP A 239 -2.31 -9.88 32.20
CA ASP A 239 -2.96 -8.58 32.23
C ASP A 239 -2.59 -7.74 30.98
N PRO A 240 -3.54 -7.43 30.08
CA PRO A 240 -3.27 -6.66 28.87
C PRO A 240 -2.88 -5.21 29.15
N ASP A 241 -3.17 -4.66 30.34
CA ASP A 241 -2.81 -3.30 30.73
C ASP A 241 -1.31 -3.16 31.04
N THR A 242 -0.59 -4.26 31.22
CA THR A 242 0.87 -4.27 31.37
C THR A 242 1.61 -4.14 30.03
N LEU A 243 0.91 -4.23 28.90
CA LEU A 243 1.49 -4.14 27.57
C LEU A 243 2.06 -2.73 27.31
N THR A 244 3.36 -2.62 27.18
CA THR A 244 4.00 -1.38 26.75
C THR A 244 3.84 -1.22 25.24
N VAL A 245 3.22 -0.10 24.79
CA VAL A 245 3.08 0.23 23.37
C VAL A 245 3.88 1.48 23.09
N VAL A 246 4.75 1.44 22.05
CA VAL A 246 5.56 2.58 21.61
C VAL A 246 5.23 2.92 20.17
N GLU A 247 4.73 4.14 19.96
CA GLU A 247 4.36 4.68 18.65
C GLU A 247 5.52 5.43 18.01
N ARG A 248 5.66 5.29 16.67
CA ARG A 248 6.54 6.12 15.83
C ARG A 248 5.76 6.63 14.64
N PHE A 249 5.89 7.92 14.37
CA PHE A 249 5.25 8.54 13.22
C PHE A 249 5.91 8.09 11.92
N ASP A 250 7.23 8.14 11.84
CA ASP A 250 7.98 7.74 10.66
C ASP A 250 8.24 6.22 10.65
N HIS A 251 7.92 5.56 9.55
CA HIS A 251 8.15 4.13 9.34
C HIS A 251 9.54 3.88 8.75
N THR A 252 10.56 3.85 9.61
CA THR A 252 11.96 3.67 9.22
C THR A 252 12.69 2.74 10.19
N VAL A 253 13.81 2.15 9.74
CA VAL A 253 14.72 1.39 10.61
C VAL A 253 15.20 2.24 11.80
N ARG A 254 15.45 3.55 11.59
CA ARG A 254 15.82 4.48 12.67
C ARG A 254 14.71 4.61 13.71
N SER A 255 13.46 4.68 13.26
CA SER A 255 12.29 4.73 14.15
C SER A 255 12.16 3.46 14.98
N GLY A 256 12.36 2.29 14.38
CA GLY A 256 12.38 1.01 15.07
C GLY A 256 13.50 0.93 16.12
N HIS A 257 14.70 1.40 15.78
CA HIS A 257 15.82 1.49 16.72
C HIS A 257 15.46 2.34 17.96
N SER A 258 14.95 3.56 17.74
CA SER A 258 14.57 4.45 18.84
C SER A 258 13.36 3.96 19.63
N ALA A 259 12.42 3.25 18.98
CA ALA A 259 11.27 2.66 19.64
C ALA A 259 11.67 1.51 20.58
N ALA A 260 12.60 0.65 20.16
CA ALA A 260 13.12 -0.44 20.98
C ALA A 260 13.83 0.11 22.24
N ALA A 261 14.69 1.10 22.08
CA ALA A 261 15.32 1.78 23.22
C ALA A 261 14.29 2.31 24.23
N GLN A 262 13.26 3.00 23.73
CA GLN A 262 12.22 3.57 24.57
C GLN A 262 11.34 2.51 25.25
N ALA A 263 11.01 1.42 24.55
CA ALA A 263 10.21 0.33 25.14
C ALA A 263 10.92 -0.30 26.33
N LEU A 264 12.21 -0.63 26.18
CA LEU A 264 13.01 -1.22 27.26
C LEU A 264 13.29 -0.22 28.39
N GLN A 265 13.33 1.10 28.13
CA GLN A 265 13.41 2.12 29.17
C GLN A 265 12.10 2.28 29.94
N ALA A 266 10.95 2.19 29.23
CA ALA A 266 9.63 2.31 29.85
C ALA A 266 9.27 1.11 30.72
N ASN A 267 9.67 -0.09 30.32
CA ASN A 267 9.49 -1.31 31.09
C ASN A 267 10.75 -2.17 30.97
N ARG A 268 11.54 -2.20 32.04
CA ARG A 268 12.81 -2.91 32.10
C ARG A 268 12.67 -4.44 32.18
N ASP A 269 11.47 -4.93 32.50
CA ASP A 269 11.17 -6.36 32.52
C ASP A 269 10.84 -6.93 31.14
N THR A 270 10.75 -6.08 30.10
CA THR A 270 10.43 -6.50 28.74
C THR A 270 11.44 -7.51 28.21
N THR A 271 10.95 -8.69 27.84
CA THR A 271 11.74 -9.78 27.26
C THR A 271 11.44 -10.05 25.79
N ALA A 272 10.35 -9.48 25.25
CA ALA A 272 10.00 -9.64 23.84
C ALA A 272 9.40 -8.36 23.23
N LEU A 273 9.85 -8.03 22.02
CA LEU A 273 9.35 -6.94 21.20
C LEU A 273 8.53 -7.49 20.03
N LEU A 274 7.27 -7.08 19.95
CA LEU A 274 6.38 -7.34 18.81
C LEU A 274 6.32 -6.09 17.95
N CYS A 275 6.94 -6.13 16.78
CA CYS A 275 6.93 -5.00 15.86
C CYS A 275 5.77 -5.16 14.87
N THR A 276 5.00 -4.09 14.66
CA THR A 276 3.87 -4.13 13.73
C THR A 276 4.27 -4.13 12.26
N THR A 277 5.56 -3.99 11.95
CA THR A 277 6.14 -4.17 10.63
C THR A 277 7.57 -4.69 10.73
N ASP A 278 8.05 -5.34 9.69
CA ASP A 278 9.43 -5.83 9.61
C ASP A 278 10.45 -4.68 9.57
N VAL A 279 10.12 -3.55 8.98
CA VAL A 279 11.01 -2.37 8.94
C VAL A 279 11.29 -1.87 10.37
N ILE A 280 10.28 -1.83 11.23
CA ILE A 280 10.43 -1.49 12.65
C ILE A 280 11.24 -2.58 13.38
N ALA A 281 10.99 -3.85 13.07
CA ALA A 281 11.72 -4.98 13.66
C ALA A 281 13.22 -4.98 13.30
N LEU A 282 13.56 -4.69 12.05
CA LEU A 282 14.96 -4.52 11.62
C LEU A 282 15.63 -3.37 12.38
N GLY A 283 14.88 -2.32 12.71
CA GLY A 283 15.34 -1.26 13.61
C GLY A 283 15.59 -1.73 15.02
N ALA A 284 14.70 -2.54 15.58
CA ALA A 284 14.86 -3.14 16.90
C ALA A 284 16.07 -4.09 16.97
N LEU A 285 16.29 -4.91 15.94
CA LEU A 285 17.48 -5.75 15.81
C LEU A 285 18.76 -4.92 15.72
N ASN A 286 18.73 -3.80 15.00
CA ASN A 286 19.85 -2.86 14.95
C ASN A 286 20.14 -2.25 16.34
N PHE A 287 19.10 -1.84 17.07
CA PHE A 287 19.26 -1.35 18.45
C PHE A 287 19.89 -2.42 19.34
N ALA A 288 19.39 -3.64 19.34
CA ALA A 288 19.93 -4.74 20.15
C ALA A 288 21.42 -4.96 19.86
N ARG A 289 21.79 -5.00 18.57
CA ARG A 289 23.19 -5.17 18.14
C ARG A 289 24.10 -4.04 18.64
N VAL A 290 23.67 -2.77 18.55
CA VAL A 290 24.43 -1.60 18.99
C VAL A 290 24.56 -1.57 20.53
N SER A 291 23.54 -2.03 21.23
CA SER A 291 23.49 -2.08 22.70
C SER A 291 24.10 -3.36 23.29
N ALA A 292 24.70 -4.22 22.45
CA ALA A 292 25.26 -5.52 22.86
C ALA A 292 24.23 -6.41 23.58
N ILE A 293 22.96 -6.36 23.17
CA ILE A 293 21.88 -7.24 23.64
C ILE A 293 21.78 -8.39 22.65
N ASP A 294 21.94 -9.61 23.12
CA ASP A 294 21.85 -10.80 22.29
C ASP A 294 20.39 -11.15 21.95
N VAL A 295 20.11 -11.29 20.66
CA VAL A 295 18.83 -11.77 20.13
C VAL A 295 19.06 -13.18 19.57
N PRO A 296 18.29 -14.18 20.02
CA PRO A 296 17.11 -14.10 20.88
C PRO A 296 17.37 -14.33 22.38
N SER A 297 18.61 -14.64 22.82
CA SER A 297 18.89 -15.18 24.17
C SER A 297 18.58 -14.19 25.30
N GLN A 298 18.69 -12.89 25.06
CA GLN A 298 18.36 -11.86 26.06
C GLN A 298 17.08 -11.09 25.70
N LEU A 299 16.75 -11.02 24.41
CA LEU A 299 15.59 -10.28 23.93
C LEU A 299 15.01 -10.96 22.66
N SER A 300 13.77 -11.36 22.70
CA SER A 300 13.07 -11.81 21.50
C SER A 300 12.58 -10.61 20.69
N VAL A 301 12.76 -10.65 19.36
CA VAL A 301 12.27 -9.62 18.43
C VAL A 301 11.49 -10.28 17.32
N THR A 302 10.26 -9.79 17.07
CA THR A 302 9.40 -10.30 16.01
C THR A 302 8.89 -9.17 15.11
N GLY A 303 8.53 -9.51 13.88
CA GLY A 303 8.09 -8.56 12.88
C GLY A 303 6.75 -8.93 12.27
N PHE A 304 6.37 -8.19 11.24
CA PHE A 304 5.16 -8.37 10.46
C PHE A 304 5.42 -7.89 9.03
N ASP A 305 4.94 -8.57 8.02
CA ASP A 305 4.91 -8.40 6.57
C ASP A 305 5.63 -9.54 5.83
N GLY A 306 6.74 -10.08 6.36
CA GLY A 306 7.55 -11.11 5.71
C GLY A 306 8.38 -10.57 4.56
N ILE A 307 8.90 -9.34 4.66
CA ILE A 307 9.73 -8.74 3.62
C ILE A 307 11.05 -9.51 3.44
N SER A 308 11.64 -9.44 2.25
CA SER A 308 12.85 -10.20 1.90
C SER A 308 14.02 -9.96 2.85
N ASP A 309 14.19 -8.73 3.35
CA ASP A 309 15.25 -8.39 4.29
C ASP A 309 15.05 -9.07 5.65
N ALA A 310 13.81 -9.10 6.14
CA ALA A 310 13.45 -9.79 7.37
C ALA A 310 13.69 -11.32 7.27
N ILE A 311 13.32 -11.90 6.14
CA ILE A 311 13.54 -13.33 5.90
C ILE A 311 15.05 -13.65 5.81
N ARG A 312 15.87 -12.79 5.20
CA ARG A 312 17.34 -12.95 5.17
C ARG A 312 17.98 -12.87 6.57
N GLU A 313 17.46 -11.98 7.42
CA GLU A 313 17.89 -11.88 8.83
C GLU A 313 17.31 -13.01 9.70
N ASN A 314 16.56 -13.95 9.14
CA ASN A 314 15.84 -14.99 9.88
C ASN A 314 14.93 -14.43 10.98
N LEU A 315 14.31 -13.27 10.76
CA LEU A 315 13.36 -12.65 11.67
C LEU A 315 12.11 -13.52 11.81
N THR A 316 11.70 -13.82 13.03
CA THR A 316 10.37 -14.40 13.29
C THR A 316 9.33 -13.35 12.95
N THR A 317 8.46 -13.62 11.95
CA THR A 317 7.54 -12.63 11.42
C THR A 317 6.26 -13.25 10.91
N VAL A 318 5.19 -12.48 10.85
CA VAL A 318 3.98 -12.85 10.11
C VAL A 318 4.17 -12.49 8.64
N ARG A 319 4.06 -13.48 7.76
CA ARG A 319 4.09 -13.27 6.32
C ARG A 319 2.70 -12.95 5.79
N GLN A 320 2.61 -11.93 4.96
CA GLN A 320 1.46 -11.62 4.12
C GLN A 320 1.90 -11.50 2.67
N ASP A 321 1.03 -11.88 1.75
CA ASP A 321 1.32 -11.74 0.32
C ASP A 321 0.83 -10.37 -0.18
N ALA A 322 1.70 -9.36 0.00
CA ALA A 322 1.40 -7.99 -0.44
C ALA A 322 1.26 -7.89 -1.96
N GLU A 323 2.00 -8.69 -2.73
CA GLU A 323 1.91 -8.71 -4.19
C GLU A 323 0.57 -9.28 -4.66
N GLU A 324 0.12 -10.42 -4.10
CA GLU A 324 -1.20 -10.97 -4.39
C GLU A 324 -2.31 -10.00 -3.96
N LYS A 325 -2.15 -9.30 -2.83
CA LYS A 325 -3.07 -8.25 -2.41
C LYS A 325 -3.22 -7.16 -3.49
N GLY A 326 -2.11 -6.68 -4.04
CA GLY A 326 -2.11 -5.72 -5.14
C GLY A 326 -2.77 -6.26 -6.40
N ARG A 327 -2.47 -7.52 -6.75
CA ARG A 327 -3.07 -8.22 -7.91
C ARG A 327 -4.58 -8.37 -7.76
N ARG A 328 -5.08 -8.73 -6.57
CA ARG A 328 -6.53 -8.82 -6.29
C ARG A 328 -7.20 -7.46 -6.37
N ALA A 329 -6.60 -6.43 -5.77
CA ALA A 329 -7.12 -5.07 -5.84
C ALA A 329 -7.25 -4.59 -7.29
N GLY A 330 -6.24 -4.84 -8.11
CA GLY A 330 -6.25 -4.51 -9.54
C GLY A 330 -7.38 -5.23 -10.29
N LYS A 331 -7.54 -6.54 -10.08
CA LYS A 331 -8.64 -7.31 -10.69
C LYS A 331 -10.01 -6.78 -10.27
N LEU A 332 -10.20 -6.48 -9.00
CA LEU A 332 -11.48 -5.97 -8.49
C LEU A 332 -11.81 -4.60 -9.07
N VAL A 333 -10.89 -3.63 -9.06
CA VAL A 333 -11.18 -2.29 -9.58
C VAL A 333 -11.46 -2.31 -11.09
N LEU A 334 -10.78 -3.17 -11.83
CA LEU A 334 -10.95 -3.33 -13.27
C LEU A 334 -12.25 -4.03 -13.65
N SER A 335 -12.73 -4.97 -12.83
CA SER A 335 -13.97 -5.72 -13.05
C SER A 335 -15.21 -5.02 -12.49
N SER A 336 -15.04 -4.05 -11.61
CA SER A 336 -16.14 -3.30 -11.01
C SER A 336 -16.88 -2.48 -12.07
N SER A 337 -17.91 -3.06 -12.65
CA SER A 337 -19.00 -2.31 -13.25
C SER A 337 -19.90 -1.84 -12.11
N HIS A 338 -20.64 -0.76 -12.28
CA HIS A 338 -21.56 -0.11 -11.31
C HIS A 338 -22.66 -1.05 -10.72
N SER A 339 -22.37 -2.32 -10.57
CA SER A 339 -23.28 -3.42 -10.24
C SER A 339 -23.45 -3.67 -8.74
N GLY A 340 -23.29 -2.68 -7.88
CA GLY A 340 -23.82 -2.70 -6.51
C GLY A 340 -23.35 -3.82 -5.54
N ILE A 341 -22.59 -4.80 -6.00
CA ILE A 341 -22.05 -5.88 -5.14
C ILE A 341 -20.65 -5.47 -4.69
N VAL A 342 -20.52 -5.22 -3.41
CA VAL A 342 -19.26 -4.91 -2.77
C VAL A 342 -18.57 -6.21 -2.37
N ALA A 343 -17.48 -6.57 -3.05
CA ALA A 343 -16.68 -7.75 -2.73
C ALA A 343 -15.75 -7.47 -1.53
N ALA A 344 -15.62 -8.43 -0.63
CA ALA A 344 -14.62 -8.41 0.42
C ALA A 344 -13.77 -9.69 0.35
N GLU A 345 -12.47 -9.53 0.20
CA GLU A 345 -11.51 -10.63 0.13
C GLU A 345 -10.54 -10.53 1.30
N THR A 346 -10.43 -11.62 2.07
CA THR A 346 -9.43 -11.74 3.15
C THR A 346 -8.37 -12.73 2.72
N LEU A 347 -7.13 -12.27 2.63
CA LEU A 347 -5.99 -13.10 2.28
C LEU A 347 -5.42 -13.80 3.52
N PRO A 348 -4.87 -15.02 3.36
CA PRO A 348 -4.25 -15.74 4.45
C PRO A 348 -2.93 -15.09 4.90
N THR A 349 -2.56 -15.33 6.14
CA THR A 349 -1.26 -15.00 6.71
C THR A 349 -0.61 -16.25 7.30
N GLU A 350 0.72 -16.26 7.40
CA GLU A 350 1.51 -17.37 7.89
C GLU A 350 2.55 -16.89 8.89
N LEU A 351 2.74 -17.62 9.99
CA LEU A 351 3.83 -17.37 10.92
C LEU A 351 5.12 -18.02 10.41
N PHE A 352 6.08 -17.19 10.01
CA PHE A 352 7.44 -17.62 9.74
C PHE A 352 8.24 -17.62 11.05
N ARG A 353 8.64 -18.81 11.51
CA ARG A 353 9.45 -18.98 12.70
C ARG A 353 10.93 -18.90 12.33
N GLY A 354 11.50 -17.71 12.49
CA GLY A 354 12.92 -17.44 12.30
C GLY A 354 13.75 -17.84 13.52
N ARG A 355 14.84 -17.08 13.74
CA ARG A 355 15.79 -17.31 14.83
C ARG A 355 15.85 -16.16 15.86
N THR A 356 14.88 -15.25 15.82
CA THR A 356 14.89 -14.05 16.67
C THR A 356 13.91 -14.13 17.84
N ALA A 357 13.32 -15.30 18.08
CA ALA A 357 12.48 -15.60 19.23
C ALA A 357 12.93 -16.90 19.89
N ALA A 358 13.05 -16.88 21.21
CA ALA A 358 13.44 -18.01 22.08
C ALA A 358 12.76 -17.85 23.45
N PRO A 359 12.81 -18.83 24.35
CA PRO A 359 12.36 -18.64 25.73
C PRO A 359 12.99 -17.40 26.39
N PRO A 360 12.25 -16.72 27.29
CA PRO A 360 12.77 -15.54 27.98
C PRO A 360 14.03 -15.84 28.77
N PRO A 361 14.93 -14.87 28.95
CA PRO A 361 16.08 -15.01 29.81
C PRO A 361 15.65 -15.03 31.30
N ASP A 362 16.49 -15.62 32.19
CA ASP A 362 16.28 -15.58 33.65
C ASP A 362 16.29 -14.14 34.20
N GLN A 363 16.98 -13.22 33.52
CA GLN A 363 17.00 -11.80 33.82
C GLN A 363 16.83 -10.97 32.55
N PRO A 364 15.98 -9.92 32.58
CA PRO A 364 15.76 -9.05 31.40
C PRO A 364 17.05 -8.32 30.99
N PRO A 365 17.16 -7.85 29.75
CA PRO A 365 18.36 -7.24 29.22
C PRO A 365 18.72 -5.95 29.99
N ALA A 366 19.96 -5.82 30.43
CA ALA A 366 20.46 -4.59 31.04
C ALA A 366 20.69 -3.53 29.95
N ILE A 367 20.05 -2.38 30.09
CA ILE A 367 20.30 -1.21 29.22
C ILE A 367 21.26 -0.29 29.95
N ALA A 368 22.39 0.01 29.31
CA ALA A 368 23.38 0.95 29.84
C ALA A 368 22.88 2.39 29.81
#